data_1d3b7a7ee120e7a6b652d09e54be3580
#
_entry.id   1d3b7a7ee120e7a6b652d09e54be3580
#
_cell.length_a   1.000
_cell.length_b   1.000
_cell.length_c   1.000
_cell.angle_alpha   90.00
_cell.angle_beta   90.00
_cell.angle_gamma   90.00
#
_symmetry.space_group_name_H-M   'P 1'
#
loop_
_entity.id
_entity.type
_entity.pdbx_description
1 polymer ?
#
loop_
_entity_poly.entity_id
_entity_poly.type
_entity_poly.pdbx_seq_one_letter_code
_entity_poly.pdbx_strand_id
1 'polypeptide(L)'
;MQLRGSALARRLLRLAGWRVVFEGLPSRQGVVIVYPHTSNWDFIVGVLAKWSIGIPVAFWGKASLFRMPLFGRWLRWMGGIPVDRSSPQGAVQAAVQRLCDARERDRFMWLALAPEGTRRLSHGLRSGFYHVAVQAQVPLGLVGLDFARRQVTVMDFLRLCGDPEADLTAIAARLGHHRGRRPQWAAPIRLKD
;
A
#
# COMPACT_ATOMS: atom_id res chain seq x y z
N MET A 1 -9.72 -6.16 15.17
CA MET A 1 -8.52 -6.01 16.01
C MET A 1 -8.35 -4.54 16.35
N GLN A 2 -8.50 -4.14 17.62
CA GLN A 2 -8.29 -2.76 18.04
C GLN A 2 -6.78 -2.53 18.21
N LEU A 3 -6.21 -1.67 17.38
CA LEU A 3 -4.79 -1.32 17.41
C LEU A 3 -4.61 0.04 18.11
N ARG A 4 -3.67 0.12 19.04
CA ARG A 4 -3.34 1.39 19.70
C ARG A 4 -2.45 2.22 18.78
N GLY A 5 -3.06 3.16 18.04
CA GLY A 5 -2.32 4.09 17.20
C GLY A 5 -1.65 5.22 17.98
N SER A 6 -0.68 5.88 17.35
CA SER A 6 0.06 7.02 17.90
C SER A 6 -0.81 8.27 18.01
N ALA A 7 -0.95 8.80 19.23
CA ALA A 7 -1.65 10.06 19.47
C ALA A 7 -0.95 11.25 18.79
N LEU A 8 0.39 11.24 18.75
CA LEU A 8 1.18 12.25 18.05
C LEU A 8 0.90 12.25 16.55
N ALA A 9 0.90 11.07 15.91
CA ALA A 9 0.60 10.98 14.47
C ALA A 9 -0.82 11.48 14.17
N ARG A 10 -1.80 11.13 15.00
CA ARG A 10 -3.17 11.66 14.87
C ARG A 10 -3.23 13.19 15.00
N ARG A 11 -2.48 13.76 15.97
CA ARG A 11 -2.42 15.21 16.17
C ARG A 11 -1.79 15.92 14.96
N LEU A 12 -0.68 15.40 14.45
CA LEU A 12 0.00 15.96 13.26
C LEU A 12 -0.89 15.93 12.03
N LEU A 13 -1.56 14.80 11.76
CA LEU A 13 -2.51 14.71 10.66
C LEU A 13 -3.66 15.71 10.80
N ARG A 14 -4.22 15.84 12.00
CA ARG A 14 -5.32 16.75 12.28
C ARG A 14 -4.90 18.22 12.09
N LEU A 15 -3.72 18.61 12.58
CA LEU A 15 -3.17 19.96 12.39
C LEU A 15 -2.93 20.26 10.90
N ALA A 16 -2.56 19.26 10.11
CA ALA A 16 -2.43 19.37 8.66
C ALA A 16 -3.78 19.27 7.92
N GLY A 17 -4.90 19.17 8.65
CA GLY A 17 -6.24 19.07 8.11
C GLY A 17 -6.60 17.71 7.50
N TRP A 18 -5.82 16.66 7.77
CA TRP A 18 -6.05 15.31 7.26
C TRP A 18 -6.95 14.49 8.17
N ARG A 19 -7.82 13.71 7.54
CA ARG A 19 -8.65 12.68 8.20
C ARG A 19 -8.22 11.29 7.74
N VAL A 20 -8.29 10.33 8.65
CA VAL A 20 -8.08 8.91 8.35
C VAL A 20 -9.36 8.16 8.65
N VAL A 21 -9.88 7.47 7.66
CA VAL A 21 -11.04 6.59 7.77
C VAL A 21 -10.54 5.16 7.72
N PHE A 22 -10.83 4.39 8.75
CA PHE A 22 -10.38 3.01 8.91
C PHE A 22 -11.39 2.22 9.72
N GLU A 23 -11.90 1.13 9.18
CA GLU A 23 -12.94 0.29 9.79
C GLU A 23 -12.40 -1.00 10.41
N GLY A 24 -11.09 -1.23 10.31
CA GLY A 24 -10.45 -2.45 10.81
C GLY A 24 -9.83 -3.27 9.68
N LEU A 25 -9.21 -4.38 10.05
CA LEU A 25 -8.62 -5.34 9.10
C LEU A 25 -9.41 -6.65 9.15
N PRO A 26 -9.69 -7.27 7.99
CA PRO A 26 -10.48 -8.51 7.93
C PRO A 26 -9.69 -9.75 8.34
N SER A 27 -8.36 -9.65 8.36
CA SER A 27 -7.45 -10.77 8.65
C SER A 27 -6.12 -10.27 9.21
N ARG A 28 -5.28 -11.19 9.67
CA ARG A 28 -3.91 -10.87 10.14
C ARG A 28 -2.91 -10.73 9.01
N GLN A 29 -3.20 -11.28 7.82
CA GLN A 29 -2.36 -11.18 6.62
C GLN A 29 -3.13 -10.54 5.48
N GLY A 30 -2.41 -9.77 4.65
CA GLY A 30 -2.98 -9.14 3.48
C GLY A 30 -2.00 -8.29 2.69
N VAL A 31 -2.48 -7.81 1.57
CA VAL A 31 -1.82 -6.82 0.73
C VAL A 31 -2.66 -5.56 0.72
N VAL A 32 -2.05 -4.39 0.78
CA VAL A 32 -2.74 -3.12 0.52
C VAL A 32 -2.10 -2.41 -0.66
N ILE A 33 -2.92 -1.82 -1.50
CA ILE A 33 -2.46 -0.89 -2.52
C ILE A 33 -2.81 0.53 -2.12
N VAL A 34 -1.88 1.45 -2.36
CA VAL A 34 -2.03 2.88 -2.10
C VAL A 34 -2.16 3.60 -3.43
N TYR A 35 -3.28 4.28 -3.64
CA TYR A 35 -3.59 4.99 -4.88
C TYR A 35 -4.33 6.30 -4.60
N PRO A 36 -4.11 7.36 -5.39
CA PRO A 36 -3.02 7.51 -6.35
C PRO A 36 -1.68 7.84 -5.67
N HIS A 37 -0.55 7.54 -6.35
CA HIS A 37 0.80 7.78 -5.82
C HIS A 37 1.57 8.76 -6.73
N THR A 38 1.32 10.05 -6.55
CA THR A 38 1.74 11.13 -7.46
C THR A 38 2.76 12.12 -6.85
N SER A 39 3.14 11.91 -5.57
CA SER A 39 3.99 12.84 -4.84
C SER A 39 4.82 12.15 -3.75
N ASN A 40 5.92 12.79 -3.33
CA ASN A 40 6.67 12.38 -2.12
C ASN A 40 5.83 12.55 -0.83
N TRP A 41 4.88 13.46 -0.84
CA TRP A 41 3.98 13.70 0.28
C TRP A 41 3.08 12.50 0.59
N ASP A 42 2.77 11.67 -0.42
CA ASP A 42 1.97 10.47 -0.27
C ASP A 42 2.60 9.50 0.73
N PHE A 43 3.94 9.41 0.71
CA PHE A 43 4.69 8.59 1.66
C PHE A 43 4.58 9.14 3.09
N ILE A 44 4.73 10.46 3.27
CA ILE A 44 4.64 11.11 4.58
C ILE A 44 3.24 10.94 5.17
N VAL A 45 2.21 11.24 4.37
CA VAL A 45 0.81 11.08 4.77
C VAL A 45 0.50 9.62 5.08
N GLY A 46 0.94 8.68 4.22
CA GLY A 46 0.74 7.25 4.40
C GLY A 46 1.39 6.71 5.68
N VAL A 47 2.63 7.14 6.00
CA VAL A 47 3.32 6.75 7.23
C VAL A 47 2.61 7.30 8.47
N LEU A 48 2.21 8.58 8.44
CA LEU A 48 1.44 9.18 9.54
C LEU A 48 0.07 8.49 9.71
N ALA A 49 -0.62 8.16 8.62
CA ALA A 49 -1.87 7.42 8.67
C ALA A 49 -1.68 6.02 9.27
N LYS A 50 -0.69 5.26 8.80
CA LYS A 50 -0.30 3.95 9.36
C LYS A 50 -0.06 4.03 10.87
N TRP A 51 0.73 5.01 11.32
CA TRP A 51 1.02 5.19 12.75
C TRP A 51 -0.21 5.66 13.54
N SER A 52 -1.05 6.51 12.95
CA SER A 52 -2.28 6.98 13.61
C SER A 52 -3.26 5.86 13.90
N ILE A 53 -3.28 4.85 13.04
CA ILE A 53 -4.09 3.63 13.17
C ILE A 53 -3.39 2.59 14.06
N GLY A 54 -2.05 2.57 14.06
CA GLY A 54 -1.24 1.60 14.81
C GLY A 54 -1.00 0.28 14.06
N ILE A 55 -1.10 0.27 12.72
CA ILE A 55 -0.92 -0.94 11.94
C ILE A 55 0.56 -1.14 11.60
N PRO A 56 1.20 -2.28 11.94
CA PRO A 56 2.58 -2.56 11.58
C PRO A 56 2.70 -3.07 10.14
N VAL A 57 2.26 -2.26 9.16
CA VAL A 57 2.32 -2.60 7.74
C VAL A 57 3.74 -2.46 7.22
N ALA A 58 4.26 -3.51 6.56
CA ALA A 58 5.48 -3.45 5.78
C ALA A 58 5.22 -2.77 4.43
N PHE A 59 6.23 -2.20 3.79
CA PHE A 59 6.10 -1.62 2.46
C PHE A 59 7.31 -1.90 1.57
N TRP A 60 7.09 -2.02 0.28
CA TRP A 60 8.17 -2.16 -0.68
C TRP A 60 8.82 -0.83 -0.99
N GLY A 61 10.16 -0.81 -0.93
CA GLY A 61 10.97 0.33 -1.33
C GLY A 61 12.08 -0.07 -2.31
N LYS A 62 12.52 0.86 -3.14
CA LYS A 62 13.63 0.63 -4.09
C LYS A 62 14.90 0.23 -3.32
N ALA A 63 15.52 -0.88 -3.69
CA ALA A 63 16.68 -1.45 -2.99
C ALA A 63 17.83 -0.43 -2.81
N SER A 64 18.04 0.46 -3.79
CA SER A 64 19.08 1.50 -3.69
C SER A 64 18.90 2.48 -2.52
N LEU A 65 17.68 2.72 -2.05
CA LEU A 65 17.41 3.58 -0.90
C LEU A 65 17.88 2.95 0.42
N PHE A 66 17.89 1.63 0.49
CA PHE A 66 18.32 0.87 1.67
C PHE A 66 19.84 0.71 1.78
N ARG A 67 20.59 1.09 0.74
CA ARG A 67 22.07 1.10 0.75
C ARG A 67 22.62 2.32 1.48
N MET A 68 21.83 3.39 1.64
CA MET A 68 22.21 4.58 2.39
C MET A 68 22.24 4.28 3.89
N PRO A 69 23.36 4.45 4.62
CA PRO A 69 23.53 3.89 5.96
C PRO A 69 22.44 4.30 6.97
N LEU A 70 22.23 5.59 7.17
CA LEU A 70 21.23 6.08 8.14
C LEU A 70 19.81 5.98 7.59
N PHE A 71 19.60 6.41 6.35
CA PHE A 71 18.29 6.40 5.72
C PHE A 71 17.75 4.99 5.49
N GLY A 72 18.61 4.06 5.08
CA GLY A 72 18.24 2.66 4.89
C GLY A 72 17.87 1.96 6.21
N ARG A 73 18.58 2.28 7.32
CA ARG A 73 18.21 1.78 8.66
C ARG A 73 16.85 2.33 9.10
N TRP A 74 16.62 3.61 8.91
CA TRP A 74 15.34 4.25 9.21
C TRP A 74 14.18 3.65 8.38
N LEU A 75 14.39 3.43 7.07
CA LEU A 75 13.39 2.75 6.23
C LEU A 75 13.06 1.35 6.73
N ARG A 76 14.07 0.54 7.10
CA ARG A 76 13.85 -0.80 7.68
C ARG A 76 13.09 -0.73 8.99
N TRP A 77 13.45 0.21 9.85
CA TRP A 77 12.74 0.43 11.12
C TRP A 77 11.26 0.77 10.90
N MET A 78 10.94 1.53 9.87
CA MET A 78 9.55 1.81 9.49
C MET A 78 8.80 0.61 8.85
N GLY A 79 9.45 -0.51 8.65
CA GLY A 79 8.88 -1.69 8.00
C GLY A 79 9.15 -1.76 6.49
N GLY A 80 10.12 -0.99 5.99
CA GLY A 80 10.53 -1.04 4.59
C GLY A 80 11.24 -2.34 4.23
N ILE A 81 10.82 -2.96 3.13
CA ILE A 81 11.43 -4.14 2.53
C ILE A 81 12.09 -3.72 1.21
N PRO A 82 13.42 -3.92 1.07
CA PRO A 82 14.09 -3.61 -0.18
C PRO A 82 13.62 -4.56 -1.28
N VAL A 83 13.28 -4.00 -2.43
CA VAL A 83 12.89 -4.76 -3.62
C VAL A 83 13.81 -4.44 -4.77
N ASP A 84 14.38 -5.47 -5.36
CA ASP A 84 15.07 -5.38 -6.63
C ASP A 84 14.04 -5.39 -7.76
N ARG A 85 14.02 -4.30 -8.52
CA ARG A 85 13.08 -4.13 -9.64
C ARG A 85 13.57 -4.80 -10.92
N SER A 86 14.79 -5.33 -10.93
CA SER A 86 15.33 -6.13 -12.03
C SER A 86 14.81 -7.57 -12.02
N SER A 87 14.29 -8.04 -10.86
CA SER A 87 13.68 -9.36 -10.71
C SER A 87 12.26 -9.26 -10.12
N PRO A 88 11.27 -8.81 -10.90
CA PRO A 88 9.90 -8.65 -10.40
C PRO A 88 9.27 -9.95 -9.89
N GLN A 89 9.50 -11.04 -10.60
CA GLN A 89 9.00 -12.38 -10.25
C GLN A 89 9.58 -12.86 -8.92
N GLY A 90 10.88 -12.71 -8.70
CA GLY A 90 11.53 -13.06 -7.43
C GLY A 90 10.98 -12.26 -6.25
N ALA A 91 10.66 -10.97 -6.46
CA ALA A 91 10.04 -10.13 -5.44
C ALA A 91 8.62 -10.60 -5.08
N VAL A 92 7.82 -11.01 -6.08
CA VAL A 92 6.48 -11.57 -5.88
C VAL A 92 6.58 -12.86 -5.09
N GLN A 93 7.42 -13.81 -5.51
CA GLN A 93 7.59 -15.10 -4.83
C GLN A 93 8.04 -14.93 -3.37
N ALA A 94 9.00 -14.05 -3.12
CA ALA A 94 9.44 -13.75 -1.76
C ALA A 94 8.34 -13.13 -0.88
N ALA A 95 7.45 -12.32 -1.46
CA ALA A 95 6.32 -11.75 -0.73
C ALA A 95 5.25 -12.81 -0.44
N VAL A 96 4.92 -13.65 -1.41
CA VAL A 96 3.99 -14.78 -1.23
C VAL A 96 4.47 -15.69 -0.12
N GLN A 97 5.75 -16.12 -0.16
CA GLN A 97 6.31 -16.99 0.86
C GLN A 97 6.21 -16.36 2.26
N ARG A 98 6.56 -15.07 2.40
CA ARG A 98 6.45 -14.39 3.70
C ARG A 98 5.02 -14.31 4.23
N LEU A 99 4.03 -14.12 3.37
CA LEU A 99 2.62 -14.09 3.76
C LEU A 99 2.13 -15.49 4.18
N CYS A 100 2.56 -16.54 3.46
CA CYS A 100 2.28 -17.93 3.82
C CYS A 100 2.93 -18.30 5.17
N ASP A 101 4.22 -18.01 5.34
CA ASP A 101 4.94 -18.23 6.60
C ASP A 101 4.30 -17.50 7.79
N ALA A 102 3.82 -16.26 7.53
CA ALA A 102 3.14 -15.49 8.56
C ALA A 102 1.78 -16.10 8.93
N ARG A 103 1.06 -16.65 7.95
CA ARG A 103 -0.21 -17.34 8.18
C ARG A 103 -0.01 -18.62 8.98
N GLU A 104 0.95 -19.45 8.61
CA GLU A 104 1.26 -20.71 9.31
C GLU A 104 1.67 -20.49 10.77
N ARG A 105 2.36 -19.37 11.04
CA ARG A 105 2.81 -19.00 12.39
C ARG A 105 1.85 -18.06 13.12
N ASP A 106 0.65 -17.86 12.63
CA ASP A 106 -0.35 -16.91 13.12
C ASP A 106 0.20 -15.50 13.40
N ARG A 107 1.15 -15.02 12.58
CA ARG A 107 1.77 -13.70 12.71
C ARG A 107 1.09 -12.67 11.85
N PHE A 108 1.04 -11.44 12.35
CA PHE A 108 0.53 -10.30 11.59
C PHE A 108 1.50 -9.93 10.46
N MET A 109 0.99 -9.86 9.23
CA MET A 109 1.74 -9.38 8.08
C MET A 109 0.84 -8.75 7.03
N TRP A 110 0.93 -7.45 6.89
CA TRP A 110 0.35 -6.70 5.78
C TRP A 110 1.45 -6.03 4.97
N LEU A 111 1.33 -6.10 3.65
CA LEU A 111 2.29 -5.54 2.72
C LEU A 111 1.67 -4.40 1.91
N ALA A 112 2.17 -3.18 2.08
CA ALA A 112 1.73 -2.00 1.34
C ALA A 112 2.55 -1.81 0.06
N LEU A 113 1.87 -1.54 -1.03
CA LEU A 113 2.41 -1.36 -2.36
C LEU A 113 1.84 -0.10 -3.00
N ALA A 114 2.68 0.67 -3.70
CA ALA A 114 2.25 1.70 -4.64
C ALA A 114 2.30 1.10 -6.05
N PRO A 115 1.17 0.63 -6.60
CA PRO A 115 1.17 -0.18 -7.82
C PRO A 115 1.58 0.61 -9.06
N GLU A 116 1.48 1.92 -9.05
CA GLU A 116 1.98 2.78 -10.13
C GLU A 116 3.51 2.64 -10.31
N GLY A 117 4.24 2.32 -9.24
CA GLY A 117 5.70 2.11 -9.23
C GLY A 117 6.53 3.36 -9.53
N THR A 118 5.89 4.49 -9.71
CA THR A 118 6.48 5.81 -9.99
C THR A 118 5.57 6.90 -9.43
N ARG A 119 6.07 8.13 -9.35
CA ARG A 119 5.29 9.33 -8.99
C ARG A 119 5.04 10.24 -10.21
N ARG A 120 5.30 9.72 -11.41
CA ARG A 120 5.02 10.35 -12.71
C ARG A 120 3.94 9.58 -13.41
N LEU A 121 3.33 10.19 -14.42
CA LEU A 121 2.34 9.52 -15.25
C LEU A 121 2.86 8.16 -15.75
N SER A 122 2.02 7.18 -15.67
CA SER A 122 2.26 5.81 -16.05
C SER A 122 1.05 5.28 -16.82
N HIS A 123 1.28 4.37 -17.77
CA HIS A 123 0.20 3.81 -18.59
C HIS A 123 -0.69 2.79 -17.86
N GLY A 124 -0.38 2.47 -16.61
CA GLY A 124 -1.16 1.53 -15.80
C GLY A 124 -0.42 1.13 -14.52
N LEU A 125 -0.95 0.15 -13.83
CA LEU A 125 -0.46 -0.40 -12.58
C LEU A 125 0.45 -1.60 -12.83
N ARG A 126 1.50 -1.77 -12.05
CA ARG A 126 2.35 -2.98 -12.06
C ARG A 126 1.57 -4.14 -11.44
N SER A 127 1.62 -5.30 -12.05
CA SER A 127 0.86 -6.49 -11.64
C SER A 127 1.33 -7.16 -10.34
N GLY A 128 2.47 -6.76 -9.77
CA GLY A 128 3.06 -7.43 -8.60
C GLY A 128 2.11 -7.56 -7.41
N PHE A 129 1.32 -6.54 -7.09
CA PHE A 129 0.34 -6.59 -6.00
C PHE A 129 -0.73 -7.66 -6.26
N TYR A 130 -1.18 -7.74 -7.51
CA TYR A 130 -2.21 -8.67 -7.96
C TYR A 130 -1.75 -10.12 -7.78
N HIS A 131 -0.58 -10.43 -8.34
CA HIS A 131 0.00 -11.77 -8.22
C HIS A 131 0.27 -12.17 -6.77
N VAL A 132 0.76 -11.24 -5.92
CA VAL A 132 0.96 -11.53 -4.49
C VAL A 132 -0.37 -11.84 -3.80
N ALA A 133 -1.41 -11.02 -4.02
CA ALA A 133 -2.70 -11.21 -3.36
C ALA A 133 -3.38 -12.52 -3.78
N VAL A 134 -3.38 -12.84 -5.09
CA VAL A 134 -3.98 -14.06 -5.64
C VAL A 134 -3.21 -15.30 -5.18
N GLN A 135 -1.88 -15.34 -5.35
CA GLN A 135 -1.07 -16.53 -5.03
C GLN A 135 -1.02 -16.80 -3.52
N ALA A 136 -0.92 -15.76 -2.67
CA ALA A 136 -0.95 -15.94 -1.22
C ALA A 136 -2.38 -16.16 -0.68
N GLN A 137 -3.41 -16.01 -1.50
CA GLN A 137 -4.82 -16.11 -1.13
C GLN A 137 -5.19 -15.20 0.06
N VAL A 138 -4.71 -13.96 0.03
CA VAL A 138 -4.95 -12.95 1.06
C VAL A 138 -5.84 -11.82 0.54
N PRO A 139 -6.57 -11.11 1.41
CA PRO A 139 -7.35 -9.96 0.99
C PRO A 139 -6.46 -8.82 0.48
N LEU A 140 -6.96 -8.11 -0.53
CA LEU A 140 -6.43 -6.87 -1.05
C LEU A 140 -7.16 -5.70 -0.41
N GLY A 141 -6.49 -4.93 0.44
CA GLY A 141 -7.01 -3.69 1.00
C GLY A 141 -6.77 -2.52 0.05
N LEU A 142 -7.74 -1.65 -0.05
CA LEU A 142 -7.69 -0.45 -0.89
C LEU A 142 -7.44 0.78 -0.03
N VAL A 143 -6.32 1.46 -0.28
CA VAL A 143 -5.98 2.71 0.42
C VAL A 143 -6.05 3.87 -0.57
N GLY A 144 -7.08 4.69 -0.41
CA GLY A 144 -7.26 5.90 -1.18
C GLY A 144 -6.59 7.11 -0.53
N LEU A 145 -5.74 7.82 -1.30
CA LEU A 145 -5.15 9.10 -0.89
C LEU A 145 -5.86 10.24 -1.62
N ASP A 146 -6.70 10.98 -0.93
CA ASP A 146 -7.40 12.13 -1.52
C ASP A 146 -6.84 13.45 -0.99
N PHE A 147 -6.03 14.14 -1.80
CA PHE A 147 -5.46 15.43 -1.46
C PHE A 147 -6.47 16.58 -1.56
N ALA A 148 -7.50 16.44 -2.38
CA ALA A 148 -8.55 17.47 -2.50
C ALA A 148 -9.40 17.48 -1.21
N ARG A 149 -9.72 16.30 -0.68
CA ARG A 149 -10.48 16.14 0.56
C ARG A 149 -9.60 16.05 1.81
N ARG A 150 -8.28 15.98 1.65
CA ARG A 150 -7.30 15.68 2.71
C ARG A 150 -7.71 14.47 3.53
N GLN A 151 -7.96 13.36 2.84
CA GLN A 151 -8.45 12.14 3.45
C GLN A 151 -7.62 10.94 3.02
N VAL A 152 -7.29 10.08 3.98
CA VAL A 152 -6.79 8.73 3.75
C VAL A 152 -7.93 7.77 4.09
N THR A 153 -8.35 6.99 3.12
CA THR A 153 -9.39 5.97 3.30
C THR A 153 -8.75 4.60 3.24
N VAL A 154 -8.90 3.81 4.28
CA VAL A 154 -8.45 2.42 4.38
C VAL A 154 -9.70 1.58 4.58
N MET A 155 -10.36 1.29 3.50
CA MET A 155 -11.64 0.59 3.44
C MET A 155 -11.61 -0.40 2.27
N ASP A 156 -12.66 -1.17 2.14
CA ASP A 156 -12.83 -2.10 1.02
C ASP A 156 -11.69 -3.11 0.90
N PHE A 157 -11.91 -4.26 1.51
CA PHE A 157 -11.01 -5.39 1.41
C PHE A 157 -11.58 -6.41 0.43
N LEU A 158 -10.95 -6.54 -0.74
CA LEU A 158 -11.40 -7.42 -1.80
C LEU A 158 -10.71 -8.78 -1.72
N ARG A 159 -11.43 -9.85 -1.95
CA ARG A 159 -10.83 -11.12 -2.37
C ARG A 159 -10.84 -11.14 -3.89
N LEU A 160 -9.64 -11.15 -4.47
CA LEU A 160 -9.50 -11.21 -5.91
C LEU A 160 -9.96 -12.58 -6.43
N CYS A 161 -10.72 -12.58 -7.52
CA CYS A 161 -11.26 -13.81 -8.11
C CYS A 161 -10.26 -14.49 -9.08
N GLY A 162 -9.19 -13.79 -9.47
CA GLY A 162 -8.19 -14.28 -10.42
C GLY A 162 -8.48 -13.88 -11.87
N ASP A 163 -9.59 -13.21 -12.13
CA ASP A 163 -9.87 -12.53 -13.39
C ASP A 163 -9.40 -11.06 -13.29
N PRO A 164 -8.31 -10.68 -13.97
CA PRO A 164 -7.76 -9.34 -13.87
C PRO A 164 -8.72 -8.24 -14.31
N GLU A 165 -9.56 -8.48 -15.30
CA GLU A 165 -10.48 -7.47 -15.83
C GLU A 165 -11.58 -7.16 -14.82
N ALA A 166 -12.23 -8.20 -14.29
CA ALA A 166 -13.26 -8.07 -13.26
C ALA A 166 -12.70 -7.46 -11.97
N ASP A 167 -11.55 -7.94 -11.52
CA ASP A 167 -10.91 -7.48 -10.29
C ASP A 167 -10.49 -6.00 -10.40
N LEU A 168 -9.91 -5.58 -11.53
CA LEU A 168 -9.50 -4.18 -11.73
C LEU A 168 -10.68 -3.24 -11.91
N THR A 169 -11.77 -3.70 -12.52
CA THR A 169 -13.02 -2.95 -12.57
C THR A 169 -13.53 -2.67 -11.16
N ALA A 170 -13.53 -3.70 -10.29
CA ALA A 170 -13.94 -3.55 -8.89
C ALA A 170 -13.01 -2.60 -8.10
N ILE A 171 -11.70 -2.64 -8.36
CA ILE A 171 -10.72 -1.71 -7.76
C ILE A 171 -10.96 -0.28 -8.27
N ALA A 172 -11.16 -0.10 -9.58
CA ALA A 172 -11.39 1.20 -10.19
C ALA A 172 -12.66 1.89 -9.68
N ALA A 173 -13.74 1.15 -9.49
CA ALA A 173 -14.98 1.66 -8.92
C ALA A 173 -14.78 2.27 -7.53
N ARG A 174 -13.82 1.74 -6.73
CA ARG A 174 -13.56 2.17 -5.35
C ARG A 174 -12.46 3.22 -5.24
N LEU A 175 -11.42 3.13 -6.05
CA LEU A 175 -10.26 4.04 -5.95
C LEU A 175 -10.26 5.16 -6.99
N GLY A 176 -10.93 5.01 -8.11
CA GLY A 176 -10.82 5.92 -9.26
C GLY A 176 -11.26 7.36 -9.00
N HIS A 177 -12.03 7.59 -7.96
CA HIS A 177 -12.51 8.93 -7.58
C HIS A 177 -11.52 9.71 -6.69
N HIS A 178 -10.47 9.09 -6.18
CA HIS A 178 -9.49 9.75 -5.31
C HIS A 178 -8.55 10.65 -6.13
N ARG A 179 -8.30 11.85 -5.64
CA ARG A 179 -7.45 12.84 -6.32
C ARG A 179 -6.10 12.97 -5.62
N GLY A 180 -5.05 12.52 -6.28
CA GLY A 180 -3.66 12.70 -5.83
C GLY A 180 -3.25 14.18 -5.78
N ARG A 181 -2.10 14.47 -5.19
CA ARG A 181 -1.53 15.83 -5.14
C ARG A 181 -1.30 16.41 -6.54
N ARG A 182 -0.99 15.56 -7.51
CA ARG A 182 -0.85 15.88 -8.94
C ARG A 182 -1.78 14.95 -9.72
N PRO A 183 -3.07 15.31 -9.85
CA PRO A 183 -4.07 14.41 -10.43
C PRO A 183 -3.72 13.95 -11.84
N GLN A 184 -3.06 14.80 -12.63
CA GLN A 184 -2.62 14.52 -14.01
C GLN A 184 -1.54 13.42 -14.09
N TRP A 185 -0.95 13.01 -12.97
CA TRP A 185 0.07 11.95 -12.90
C TRP A 185 -0.48 10.62 -12.37
N ALA A 186 -1.74 10.59 -11.98
CA ALA A 186 -2.40 9.34 -11.57
C ALA A 186 -2.49 8.39 -12.78
N ALA A 187 -2.05 7.17 -12.60
CA ALA A 187 -2.14 6.15 -13.62
C ALA A 187 -3.57 5.62 -13.76
N PRO A 188 -4.04 5.26 -14.95
CA PRO A 188 -5.30 4.54 -15.08
C PRO A 188 -5.22 3.20 -14.33
N ILE A 189 -6.35 2.80 -13.72
CA ILE A 189 -6.44 1.54 -12.96
C ILE A 189 -6.66 0.38 -13.95
N ARG A 190 -5.59 -0.02 -14.57
CA ARG A 190 -5.46 -1.21 -15.44
C ARG A 190 -4.05 -1.75 -15.29
N LEU A 191 -3.82 -3.04 -15.53
CA LEU A 191 -2.45 -3.57 -15.50
C LEU A 191 -1.64 -3.00 -16.68
N LYS A 192 -0.34 -2.84 -16.46
CA LYS A 192 0.60 -2.61 -17.55
C LYS A 192 0.85 -3.92 -18.26
N ASP A 193 0.94 -3.81 -19.55
CA ASP A 193 1.51 -4.84 -20.41
C ASP A 193 2.99 -5.08 -20.07
#